data_8cb09052b65ce895bb23e67d428d1cbb
#
_entry.id   8cb09052b65ce895bb23e67d428d1cbb
#
_cell.length_a   1.000
_cell.length_b   1.000
_cell.length_c   1.000
_cell.angle_alpha   90.00
_cell.angle_beta   90.00
_cell.angle_gamma   90.00
#
_symmetry.space_group_name_H-M   'P 1'
#
loop_
_entity.id
_entity.type
_entity.pdbx_description
1 polymer ?
#
loop_
_entity_poly.entity_id
_entity_poly.type
_entity_poly.pdbx_seq_one_letter_code
_entity_poly.pdbx_strand_id
1 'polypeptide(L)'
;MINIKENEDLSRLNHSCAHLLAQAVKHLYPNAKFWVGPVIEDGFYYDIDLGDEVIKEEDLPKIEKEMKKIAKDGKRIVRHELTKKEALEMFHDDPYKIDLISRMDEKEQVISCYTQGDFTDLCRGPHVDTVKELKYFKLIKVSGAYWKADSNNKMLQRIYGVCFRNEEDLNDYIKELEDRKARDHRKIGKDLDIFMNHDLVGKGMPLWLPNGSIVRKELENYIYHKEQKLGYSHVYTPCVGTVDLYKTSGHWDHYKENMFPSMKVDDEEFVLRPMNCPHHMLIYGNTIHSYRELPIKIGEFATDFRYEASGAVKGLERVRCMCRNDAHLFVRPDQIKQEFKEVVSLILDVYKDFGLKNYTFRLSLRDPEDKHKYFDDDEMWNNAENELREVLNEIGVPYHEAIGEAAFYGPKLDVEVKPAVGPEVTLSTCQLDFLLPRRFNLSYIDNNGEKKVPVVLHRAIFGTFDRFTAFILEETKGALPLWLSPVQINIIPVNNEYHLEYATNLLNKLRDKEFRVELDSRDEKMGYKIREAQTKKIPYTLVLGNNERDNNTITYRKYGEESTTTMSTEEFITMIEEQIKEYK
;
A
#
# COMPACT_ATOMS: atom_id res chain seq x y z
N MET A 1 -13.85 -8.53 4.82
CA MET A 1 -14.72 -7.52 5.46
C MET A 1 -16.01 -7.35 4.66
N ILE A 2 -17.14 -7.17 5.31
CA ILE A 2 -18.41 -6.90 4.65
C ILE A 2 -18.38 -5.45 4.15
N ASN A 3 -18.62 -5.23 2.86
CA ASN A 3 -18.85 -3.89 2.33
C ASN A 3 -20.26 -3.44 2.78
N ILE A 4 -20.28 -2.54 3.76
CA ILE A 4 -21.55 -2.06 4.37
C ILE A 4 -22.41 -1.34 3.34
N LYS A 5 -21.80 -0.62 2.41
CA LYS A 5 -22.53 0.13 1.37
C LYS A 5 -23.26 -0.79 0.38
N GLU A 6 -22.69 -1.95 0.06
CA GLU A 6 -23.27 -2.92 -0.88
C GLU A 6 -24.28 -3.87 -0.22
N ASN A 7 -24.26 -3.98 1.09
CA ASN A 7 -25.25 -4.76 1.85
C ASN A 7 -26.48 -3.90 2.17
N GLU A 8 -27.60 -4.14 1.51
CA GLU A 8 -28.81 -3.33 1.62
C GLU A 8 -29.29 -3.13 3.06
N ASP A 9 -29.26 -4.17 3.89
CA ASP A 9 -29.71 -4.10 5.28
C ASP A 9 -28.78 -3.28 6.15
N LEU A 10 -27.46 -3.53 6.06
CA LEU A 10 -26.46 -2.76 6.79
C LEU A 10 -26.37 -1.32 6.28
N SER A 11 -26.54 -1.09 4.98
CA SER A 11 -26.55 0.24 4.38
C SER A 11 -27.71 1.06 4.96
N ARG A 12 -28.92 0.51 4.98
CA ARG A 12 -30.10 1.14 5.57
C ARG A 12 -29.93 1.40 7.07
N LEU A 13 -29.35 0.46 7.80
CA LEU A 13 -29.08 0.58 9.23
C LEU A 13 -28.08 1.70 9.52
N ASN A 14 -26.96 1.73 8.79
CA ASN A 14 -25.92 2.75 8.93
C ASN A 14 -26.39 4.13 8.49
N HIS A 15 -27.21 4.24 7.43
CA HIS A 15 -27.84 5.49 7.04
C HIS A 15 -28.75 6.05 8.14
N SER A 16 -29.55 5.20 8.77
CA SER A 16 -30.39 5.62 9.90
C SER A 16 -29.55 5.99 11.13
N CYS A 17 -28.44 5.30 11.36
CA CYS A 17 -27.52 5.63 12.44
C CYS A 17 -26.80 6.98 12.23
N ALA A 18 -26.56 7.39 10.98
CA ALA A 18 -26.06 8.73 10.66
C ALA A 18 -27.05 9.82 11.12
N HIS A 19 -28.34 9.62 10.91
CA HIS A 19 -29.39 10.52 11.42
C HIS A 19 -29.47 10.51 12.96
N LEU A 20 -29.28 9.34 13.59
CA LEU A 20 -29.20 9.23 15.06
C LEU A 20 -28.01 10.02 15.61
N LEU A 21 -26.85 9.97 14.94
CA LEU A 21 -25.69 10.78 15.27
C LEU A 21 -26.01 12.28 15.14
N ALA A 22 -26.64 12.70 14.03
CA ALA A 22 -26.99 14.11 13.80
C ALA A 22 -27.94 14.63 14.88
N GLN A 23 -28.96 13.85 15.27
CA GLN A 23 -29.87 14.20 16.37
C GLN A 23 -29.12 14.34 17.70
N ALA A 24 -28.26 13.39 18.04
CA ALA A 24 -27.47 13.43 19.28
C ALA A 24 -26.55 14.66 19.33
N VAL A 25 -25.91 14.98 18.20
CA VAL A 25 -25.08 16.18 18.09
C VAL A 25 -25.94 17.45 18.23
N LYS A 26 -27.12 17.49 17.61
CA LYS A 26 -28.05 18.63 17.74
C LYS A 26 -28.48 18.88 19.19
N HIS A 27 -28.72 17.81 19.97
CA HIS A 27 -29.03 17.91 21.41
C HIS A 27 -27.88 18.48 22.22
N LEU A 28 -26.66 18.07 21.94
CA LEU A 28 -25.46 18.49 22.68
C LEU A 28 -24.91 19.84 22.22
N TYR A 29 -25.14 20.18 20.95
CA TYR A 29 -24.67 21.38 20.26
C TYR A 29 -25.83 22.03 19.49
N PRO A 30 -26.71 22.79 20.14
CA PRO A 30 -27.96 23.31 19.54
C PRO A 30 -27.74 24.18 18.29
N ASN A 31 -26.58 24.82 18.16
CA ASN A 31 -26.23 25.66 17.02
C ASN A 31 -25.65 24.91 15.82
N ALA A 32 -25.43 23.58 15.96
CA ALA A 32 -24.88 22.75 14.90
C ALA A 32 -25.74 22.79 13.62
N LYS A 33 -25.09 22.88 12.45
CA LYS A 33 -25.67 22.78 11.12
C LYS A 33 -25.14 21.54 10.41
N PHE A 34 -25.95 20.95 9.56
CA PHE A 34 -25.72 19.60 9.04
C PHE A 34 -25.67 19.60 7.50
N TRP A 35 -24.58 19.07 6.93
CA TRP A 35 -24.51 18.95 5.48
C TRP A 35 -25.07 17.61 5.01
N VAL A 36 -24.26 16.53 5.00
CA VAL A 36 -24.65 15.20 4.50
C VAL A 36 -24.12 14.07 5.38
N GLY A 37 -24.88 12.97 5.45
CA GLY A 37 -24.54 11.77 6.21
C GLY A 37 -24.62 10.48 5.38
N PRO A 38 -23.74 10.28 4.37
CA PRO A 38 -23.80 9.10 3.52
C PRO A 38 -23.24 7.86 4.19
N VAL A 39 -23.67 6.69 3.69
CA VAL A 39 -23.05 5.40 3.97
C VAL A 39 -21.83 5.21 3.07
N ILE A 40 -20.80 4.68 3.65
CA ILE A 40 -19.53 4.31 2.99
C ILE A 40 -19.27 2.81 3.18
N GLU A 41 -18.22 2.29 2.54
CA GLU A 41 -17.87 0.86 2.64
C GLU A 41 -17.63 0.40 4.07
N ASP A 42 -17.03 1.27 4.90
CA ASP A 42 -16.64 0.99 6.29
C ASP A 42 -17.63 1.58 7.34
N GLY A 43 -18.88 1.88 6.98
CA GLY A 43 -19.86 2.45 7.89
C GLY A 43 -20.56 3.68 7.35
N PHE A 44 -20.58 4.75 8.13
CA PHE A 44 -21.16 6.04 7.74
C PHE A 44 -20.32 7.21 8.27
N TYR A 45 -20.57 8.39 7.76
CA TYR A 45 -20.13 9.62 8.40
C TYR A 45 -21.23 10.69 8.37
N TYR A 46 -21.01 11.75 9.12
CA TYR A 46 -21.80 12.98 9.01
C TYR A 46 -20.90 14.20 9.03
N ASP A 47 -21.14 15.14 8.11
CA ASP A 47 -20.43 16.43 8.01
C ASP A 47 -21.24 17.51 8.73
N ILE A 48 -20.62 18.14 9.73
CA ILE A 48 -21.28 19.01 10.70
C ILE A 48 -20.50 20.33 10.84
N ASP A 49 -21.21 21.44 10.78
CA ASP A 49 -20.68 22.75 11.16
C ASP A 49 -21.08 23.06 12.59
N LEU A 50 -20.11 23.19 13.46
CA LEU A 50 -20.32 23.51 14.88
C LEU A 50 -20.09 24.98 15.20
N GLY A 51 -19.90 25.84 14.19
CA GLY A 51 -19.50 27.23 14.38
C GLY A 51 -18.10 27.35 14.96
N ASP A 52 -17.99 27.87 16.18
CA ASP A 52 -16.70 28.04 16.90
C ASP A 52 -16.37 26.84 17.82
N GLU A 53 -17.32 25.90 17.97
CA GLU A 53 -17.12 24.71 18.80
C GLU A 53 -16.37 23.61 18.03
N VAL A 54 -15.65 22.74 18.75
CA VAL A 54 -14.87 21.65 18.19
C VAL A 54 -15.15 20.37 18.96
N ILE A 55 -15.53 19.31 18.23
CA ILE A 55 -15.63 17.95 18.76
C ILE A 55 -14.27 17.27 18.56
N LYS A 56 -13.74 16.69 19.62
CA LYS A 56 -12.53 15.85 19.61
C LYS A 56 -12.89 14.37 19.78
N GLU A 57 -11.93 13.49 19.54
CA GLU A 57 -12.16 12.05 19.74
C GLU A 57 -12.56 11.69 21.18
N GLU A 58 -12.07 12.46 22.16
CA GLU A 58 -12.44 12.31 23.58
C GLU A 58 -13.90 12.66 23.89
N ASP A 59 -14.60 13.37 23.00
CA ASP A 59 -16.04 13.72 23.13
C ASP A 59 -16.96 12.63 22.57
N LEU A 60 -16.44 11.72 21.73
CA LEU A 60 -17.23 10.68 21.10
C LEU A 60 -18.04 9.81 22.09
N PRO A 61 -17.50 9.40 23.25
CA PRO A 61 -18.27 8.66 24.25
C PRO A 61 -19.48 9.42 24.80
N LYS A 62 -19.42 10.77 24.90
CA LYS A 62 -20.51 11.62 25.32
C LYS A 62 -21.62 11.63 24.28
N ILE A 63 -21.27 11.70 23.00
CA ILE A 63 -22.20 11.65 21.88
C ILE A 63 -22.86 10.26 21.82
N GLU A 64 -22.07 9.18 21.91
CA GLU A 64 -22.59 7.81 21.96
C GLU A 64 -23.60 7.58 23.10
N LYS A 65 -23.35 8.20 24.26
CA LYS A 65 -24.29 8.13 25.39
C LYS A 65 -25.63 8.78 25.05
N GLU A 66 -25.62 9.94 24.39
CA GLU A 66 -26.86 10.60 23.94
C GLU A 66 -27.55 9.79 22.82
N MET A 67 -26.79 9.25 21.86
CA MET A 67 -27.32 8.34 20.83
C MET A 67 -28.04 7.12 21.46
N LYS A 68 -27.42 6.49 22.48
CA LYS A 68 -28.03 5.35 23.21
C LYS A 68 -29.34 5.75 23.92
N LYS A 69 -29.39 6.96 24.45
CA LYS A 69 -30.61 7.49 25.10
C LYS A 69 -31.74 7.67 24.07
N ILE A 70 -31.44 8.29 22.92
CA ILE A 70 -32.40 8.50 21.83
C ILE A 70 -32.88 7.14 21.26
N ALA A 71 -31.96 6.22 21.02
CA ALA A 71 -32.30 4.88 20.54
C ALA A 71 -33.26 4.11 21.51
N LYS A 72 -33.06 4.29 22.83
CA LYS A 72 -33.90 3.68 23.86
C LYS A 72 -35.32 4.23 23.86
N ASP A 73 -35.51 5.51 23.50
CA ASP A 73 -36.84 6.14 23.41
C ASP A 73 -37.71 5.55 22.29
N GLY A 74 -37.07 4.90 21.30
CA GLY A 74 -37.75 4.04 20.34
C GLY A 74 -38.70 4.76 19.37
N LYS A 75 -38.46 6.03 19.09
CA LYS A 75 -39.31 6.81 18.17
C LYS A 75 -39.27 6.22 16.76
N ARG A 76 -40.38 6.34 16.03
CA ARG A 76 -40.47 5.96 14.62
C ARG A 76 -39.69 6.97 13.76
N ILE A 77 -39.13 6.47 12.66
CA ILE A 77 -38.57 7.29 11.60
C ILE A 77 -39.64 7.44 10.52
N VAL A 78 -40.14 8.65 10.35
CA VAL A 78 -41.29 8.94 9.47
C VAL A 78 -40.85 9.75 8.27
N ARG A 79 -41.16 9.25 7.07
CA ARG A 79 -40.91 9.96 5.80
C ARG A 79 -42.02 11.01 5.59
N HIS A 80 -41.58 12.20 5.20
CA HIS A 80 -42.42 13.30 4.75
C HIS A 80 -42.02 13.72 3.33
N GLU A 81 -43.01 14.18 2.59
CA GLU A 81 -42.82 14.73 1.26
C GLU A 81 -43.19 16.21 1.28
N LEU A 82 -42.30 17.06 0.79
CA LEU A 82 -42.41 18.50 0.80
C LEU A 82 -42.24 19.05 -0.63
N THR A 83 -42.91 20.15 -0.91
CA THR A 83 -42.55 20.97 -2.06
C THR A 83 -41.22 21.68 -1.80
N LYS A 84 -40.56 22.14 -2.85
CA LYS A 84 -39.29 22.91 -2.74
C LYS A 84 -39.44 24.13 -1.84
N LYS A 85 -40.60 24.81 -1.90
CA LYS A 85 -40.90 25.97 -1.06
C LYS A 85 -41.03 25.58 0.42
N GLU A 86 -41.76 24.54 0.72
CA GLU A 86 -41.92 24.03 2.11
C GLU A 86 -40.58 23.55 2.67
N ALA A 87 -39.77 22.88 1.86
CA ALA A 87 -38.44 22.43 2.27
C ALA A 87 -37.49 23.61 2.58
N LEU A 88 -37.47 24.68 1.74
CA LEU A 88 -36.72 25.88 1.99
C LEU A 88 -37.18 26.63 3.26
N GLU A 89 -38.47 26.62 3.53
CA GLU A 89 -39.02 27.22 4.75
C GLU A 89 -38.67 26.38 6.01
N MET A 90 -38.73 25.05 5.91
CA MET A 90 -38.36 24.15 7.02
C MET A 90 -36.90 24.24 7.41
N PHE A 91 -36.00 24.33 6.43
CA PHE A 91 -34.55 24.35 6.64
C PHE A 91 -33.95 25.75 6.49
N HIS A 92 -34.73 26.81 6.67
CA HIS A 92 -34.35 28.21 6.41
C HIS A 92 -33.13 28.69 7.22
N ASP A 93 -32.84 28.07 8.35
CA ASP A 93 -31.73 28.41 9.25
C ASP A 93 -30.47 27.54 9.01
N ASP A 94 -30.51 26.57 8.07
CA ASP A 94 -29.37 25.72 7.74
C ASP A 94 -28.88 25.99 6.30
N PRO A 95 -27.75 26.76 6.15
CA PRO A 95 -27.25 27.15 4.84
C PRO A 95 -26.82 25.95 3.96
N TYR A 96 -26.44 24.82 4.58
CA TYR A 96 -26.04 23.63 3.88
C TYR A 96 -27.26 22.90 3.28
N LYS A 97 -28.37 22.86 3.99
CA LYS A 97 -29.64 22.29 3.47
C LYS A 97 -30.24 23.20 2.41
N ILE A 98 -30.20 24.52 2.58
CA ILE A 98 -30.64 25.48 1.55
C ILE A 98 -29.86 25.27 0.26
N ASP A 99 -28.52 25.15 0.33
CA ASP A 99 -27.68 24.89 -0.83
C ASP A 99 -28.04 23.58 -1.54
N LEU A 100 -28.26 22.49 -0.79
CA LEU A 100 -28.69 21.22 -1.36
C LEU A 100 -30.05 21.31 -2.07
N ILE A 101 -31.04 21.91 -1.43
CA ILE A 101 -32.38 22.07 -1.98
C ILE A 101 -32.36 22.97 -3.23
N SER A 102 -31.56 24.04 -3.20
CA SER A 102 -31.48 25.00 -4.31
C SER A 102 -30.94 24.39 -5.60
N ARG A 103 -30.09 23.37 -5.49
CA ARG A 103 -29.50 22.66 -6.65
C ARG A 103 -30.39 21.56 -7.22
N MET A 104 -31.46 21.19 -6.51
CA MET A 104 -32.40 20.19 -7.03
C MET A 104 -33.16 20.78 -8.24
N ASP A 105 -33.30 19.94 -9.28
CA ASP A 105 -33.97 20.36 -10.54
C ASP A 105 -35.40 20.79 -10.22
N GLU A 106 -35.89 21.85 -10.88
CA GLU A 106 -37.29 22.31 -10.76
C GLU A 106 -38.32 21.25 -11.17
N LYS A 107 -37.85 20.23 -11.91
CA LYS A 107 -38.67 19.05 -12.28
C LYS A 107 -38.84 18.02 -11.15
N GLU A 108 -38.00 18.05 -10.12
CA GLU A 108 -38.24 17.24 -8.90
C GLU A 108 -39.34 17.89 -8.08
N GLN A 109 -40.56 17.49 -8.35
CA GLN A 109 -41.78 18.06 -7.70
C GLN A 109 -41.89 17.74 -6.21
N VAL A 110 -41.15 16.73 -5.71
CA VAL A 110 -41.28 16.23 -4.33
C VAL A 110 -39.88 16.06 -3.71
N ILE A 111 -39.68 16.74 -2.57
CA ILE A 111 -38.47 16.59 -1.75
C ILE A 111 -38.81 15.77 -0.54
N SER A 112 -38.05 14.70 -0.27
CA SER A 112 -38.27 13.87 0.91
C SER A 112 -37.40 14.29 2.09
N CYS A 113 -37.97 14.26 3.28
CA CYS A 113 -37.26 14.38 4.55
C CYS A 113 -37.75 13.31 5.52
N TYR A 114 -36.99 13.05 6.55
CA TYR A 114 -37.27 12.07 7.57
C TYR A 114 -37.21 12.69 8.95
N THR A 115 -38.26 12.45 9.75
CA THR A 115 -38.38 12.91 11.13
C THR A 115 -38.23 11.75 12.10
N GLN A 116 -37.36 11.91 13.08
CA GLN A 116 -37.23 10.99 14.22
C GLN A 116 -37.23 11.80 15.52
N GLY A 117 -38.33 11.66 16.31
CA GLY A 117 -38.49 12.47 17.50
C GLY A 117 -38.58 13.95 17.20
N ASP A 118 -37.64 14.73 17.71
CA ASP A 118 -37.52 16.18 17.55
C ASP A 118 -36.50 16.61 16.46
N PHE A 119 -35.99 15.67 15.71
CA PHE A 119 -35.01 15.92 14.63
C PHE A 119 -35.57 15.56 13.26
N THR A 120 -35.45 16.48 12.31
CA THR A 120 -35.83 16.28 10.91
C THR A 120 -34.64 16.55 10.00
N ASP A 121 -34.41 15.65 9.05
CA ASP A 121 -33.31 15.79 8.08
C ASP A 121 -33.77 15.61 6.64
N LEU A 122 -33.12 16.34 5.72
CA LEU A 122 -33.31 16.20 4.30
C LEU A 122 -32.64 14.91 3.80
N CYS A 123 -33.42 13.96 3.28
CA CYS A 123 -32.91 12.65 2.93
C CYS A 123 -33.79 11.92 1.92
N ARG A 124 -33.20 11.11 1.05
CA ARG A 124 -33.88 10.24 0.09
C ARG A 124 -34.30 8.88 0.69
N GLY A 125 -33.67 8.50 1.79
CA GLY A 125 -33.86 7.16 2.39
C GLY A 125 -33.13 6.04 1.59
N PRO A 126 -33.49 4.78 1.85
CA PRO A 126 -34.40 4.28 2.88
C PRO A 126 -33.80 4.31 4.30
N HIS A 127 -34.71 4.21 5.30
CA HIS A 127 -34.38 4.10 6.72
C HIS A 127 -35.00 2.87 7.35
N VAL A 128 -34.57 2.52 8.57
CA VAL A 128 -35.26 1.55 9.44
C VAL A 128 -36.53 2.18 10.01
N ASP A 129 -37.46 1.35 10.51
CA ASP A 129 -38.76 1.82 10.96
C ASP A 129 -38.68 2.63 12.26
N THR A 130 -37.74 2.27 13.14
CA THR A 130 -37.59 2.91 14.45
C THR A 130 -36.13 3.06 14.87
N VAL A 131 -35.82 4.12 15.62
CA VAL A 131 -34.49 4.30 16.21
C VAL A 131 -34.11 3.20 17.20
N LYS A 132 -35.08 2.39 17.67
CA LYS A 132 -34.85 1.26 18.57
C LYS A 132 -34.02 0.14 17.92
N GLU A 133 -33.98 0.08 16.61
CA GLU A 133 -33.14 -0.87 15.87
C GLU A 133 -31.66 -0.53 15.93
N LEU A 134 -31.33 0.75 16.19
CA LEU A 134 -30.00 1.30 16.20
C LEU A 134 -29.33 1.14 17.60
N LYS A 135 -29.06 -0.10 18.01
CA LYS A 135 -28.56 -0.41 19.35
C LYS A 135 -27.05 -0.59 19.41
N TYR A 136 -26.50 -1.22 18.38
CA TYR A 136 -25.11 -1.70 18.34
C TYR A 136 -24.30 -0.86 17.36
N PHE A 137 -23.85 0.28 17.85
CA PHE A 137 -23.06 1.24 17.09
C PHE A 137 -21.80 1.68 17.84
N LYS A 138 -20.84 2.19 17.08
CA LYS A 138 -19.61 2.80 17.59
C LYS A 138 -19.24 4.00 16.74
N LEU A 139 -18.88 5.11 17.39
CA LEU A 139 -18.23 6.24 16.73
C LEU A 139 -16.72 5.99 16.68
N ILE A 140 -16.11 6.17 15.51
CA ILE A 140 -14.76 5.67 15.23
C ILE A 140 -13.71 6.77 15.32
N LYS A 141 -13.98 7.94 14.70
CA LYS A 141 -13.04 9.06 14.66
C LYS A 141 -13.71 10.37 14.26
N VAL A 142 -12.99 11.46 14.46
CA VAL A 142 -13.32 12.78 13.95
C VAL A 142 -12.24 13.24 12.97
N SER A 143 -12.62 13.90 11.89
CA SER A 143 -11.68 14.55 10.96
C SER A 143 -12.26 15.86 10.44
N GLY A 144 -11.41 16.72 9.85
CA GLY A 144 -11.86 17.85 9.05
C GLY A 144 -12.25 17.41 7.64
N ALA A 145 -13.24 18.08 7.05
CA ALA A 145 -13.63 17.91 5.65
C ALA A 145 -14.06 19.26 5.08
N TYR A 146 -13.48 19.68 3.97
CA TYR A 146 -13.90 20.92 3.32
C TYR A 146 -15.28 20.75 2.69
N TRP A 147 -16.16 21.72 2.91
CA TRP A 147 -17.46 21.75 2.26
C TRP A 147 -17.31 21.67 0.74
N LYS A 148 -18.08 20.76 0.11
CA LYS A 148 -18.02 20.47 -1.33
C LYS A 148 -16.65 19.96 -1.82
N ALA A 149 -15.81 19.44 -0.94
CA ALA A 149 -14.45 18.99 -1.22
C ALA A 149 -13.53 20.09 -1.81
N ASP A 150 -13.87 21.36 -1.62
CA ASP A 150 -13.10 22.51 -2.07
C ASP A 150 -12.37 23.16 -0.88
N SER A 151 -11.04 23.21 -0.94
CA SER A 151 -10.18 23.77 0.11
C SER A 151 -10.40 25.27 0.37
N ASN A 152 -11.06 25.99 -0.55
CA ASN A 152 -11.43 27.39 -0.38
C ASN A 152 -12.71 27.57 0.45
N ASN A 153 -13.48 26.51 0.66
CA ASN A 153 -14.70 26.54 1.45
C ASN A 153 -14.43 26.27 2.95
N LYS A 154 -15.45 26.51 3.76
CA LYS A 154 -15.39 26.26 5.22
C LYS A 154 -15.06 24.78 5.50
N MET A 155 -14.18 24.57 6.47
CA MET A 155 -13.90 23.25 6.98
C MET A 155 -15.00 22.83 7.96
N LEU A 156 -15.64 21.70 7.68
CA LEU A 156 -16.62 21.03 8.53
C LEU A 156 -15.93 19.95 9.37
N GLN A 157 -16.58 19.53 10.44
CA GLN A 157 -16.14 18.34 11.19
C GLN A 157 -16.91 17.12 10.69
N ARG A 158 -16.16 16.08 10.36
CA ARG A 158 -16.68 14.79 9.89
C ARG A 158 -16.53 13.76 10.98
N ILE A 159 -17.66 13.24 11.47
CA ILE A 159 -17.70 12.16 12.47
C ILE A 159 -18.03 10.86 11.76
N TYR A 160 -17.16 9.85 11.95
CA TYR A 160 -17.35 8.51 11.40
C TYR A 160 -17.95 7.58 12.44
N GLY A 161 -18.83 6.70 12.00
CA GLY A 161 -19.43 5.68 12.84
C GLY A 161 -19.80 4.43 12.05
N VAL A 162 -20.17 3.39 12.79
CA VAL A 162 -20.64 2.12 12.26
C VAL A 162 -21.79 1.58 13.11
N CYS A 163 -22.73 0.86 12.49
CA CYS A 163 -23.85 0.21 13.17
C CYS A 163 -24.07 -1.19 12.63
N PHE A 164 -24.33 -2.15 13.55
CA PHE A 164 -24.61 -3.55 13.24
C PHE A 164 -25.93 -4.01 13.89
N ARG A 165 -26.44 -5.17 13.47
CA ARG A 165 -27.67 -5.74 13.99
C ARG A 165 -27.52 -6.37 15.38
N ASN A 166 -26.30 -6.82 15.70
CA ASN A 166 -25.98 -7.46 16.98
C ASN A 166 -24.61 -6.99 17.51
N GLU A 167 -24.36 -7.31 18.78
CA GLU A 167 -23.16 -6.87 19.48
C GLU A 167 -21.91 -7.65 19.03
N GLU A 168 -22.07 -8.91 18.63
CA GLU A 168 -20.98 -9.78 18.19
C GLU A 168 -20.35 -9.22 16.91
N ASP A 169 -21.14 -8.94 15.88
CA ASP A 169 -20.68 -8.35 14.62
C ASP A 169 -20.00 -6.99 14.84
N LEU A 170 -20.54 -6.15 15.74
CA LEU A 170 -19.92 -4.87 16.08
C LEU A 170 -18.56 -5.07 16.74
N ASN A 171 -18.45 -5.99 17.70
CA ASN A 171 -17.20 -6.26 18.40
C ASN A 171 -16.15 -6.86 17.47
N ASP A 172 -16.53 -7.75 16.58
CA ASP A 172 -15.64 -8.33 15.59
C ASP A 172 -15.14 -7.26 14.60
N TYR A 173 -16.02 -6.38 14.16
CA TYR A 173 -15.63 -5.24 13.33
C TYR A 173 -14.66 -4.29 14.05
N ILE A 174 -14.88 -3.99 15.35
CA ILE A 174 -13.97 -3.14 16.13
C ILE A 174 -12.59 -3.80 16.25
N LYS A 175 -12.53 -5.11 16.55
CA LYS A 175 -11.26 -5.84 16.58
C LYS A 175 -10.52 -5.77 15.24
N GLU A 176 -11.26 -5.91 14.13
CA GLU A 176 -10.68 -5.80 12.80
C GLU A 176 -10.15 -4.38 12.52
N LEU A 177 -10.85 -3.34 12.95
CA LEU A 177 -10.38 -1.96 12.86
C LEU A 177 -9.10 -1.70 13.69
N GLU A 178 -9.05 -2.27 14.89
CA GLU A 178 -7.85 -2.19 15.76
C GLU A 178 -6.66 -2.93 15.12
N ASP A 179 -6.91 -4.12 14.56
CA ASP A 179 -5.89 -4.88 13.83
C ASP A 179 -5.38 -4.10 12.62
N ARG A 180 -6.26 -3.47 11.83
CA ARG A 180 -5.88 -2.58 10.72
C ARG A 180 -5.02 -1.39 11.17
N LYS A 181 -5.40 -0.72 12.27
CA LYS A 181 -4.60 0.37 12.83
C LYS A 181 -3.21 -0.11 13.30
N ALA A 182 -3.15 -1.31 13.85
CA ALA A 182 -1.89 -1.92 14.28
C ALA A 182 -0.99 -2.33 13.11
N ARG A 183 -1.58 -2.56 11.92
CA ARG A 183 -0.87 -2.92 10.68
C ARG A 183 -0.46 -1.71 9.83
N ASP A 184 -0.91 -0.50 10.14
CA ASP A 184 -0.56 0.67 9.33
C ASP A 184 0.97 0.87 9.25
N HIS A 185 1.55 0.68 8.06
CA HIS A 185 2.99 0.78 7.84
C HIS A 185 3.57 2.14 8.23
N ARG A 186 2.76 3.21 8.24
CA ARG A 186 3.20 4.56 8.63
C ARG A 186 3.46 4.63 10.14
N LYS A 187 2.60 3.97 10.91
CA LYS A 187 2.75 3.84 12.36
C LYS A 187 3.91 2.90 12.70
N ILE A 188 3.93 1.72 12.08
CA ILE A 188 5.00 0.73 12.26
C ILE A 188 6.35 1.32 11.86
N GLY A 189 6.40 2.00 10.71
CA GLY A 189 7.61 2.62 10.20
C GLY A 189 8.17 3.69 11.13
N LYS A 190 7.30 4.46 11.79
CA LYS A 190 7.69 5.42 12.83
C LYS A 190 8.17 4.71 14.11
N ASP A 191 7.42 3.70 14.58
CA ASP A 191 7.71 2.99 15.84
C ASP A 191 9.02 2.16 15.75
N LEU A 192 9.40 1.72 14.55
CA LEU A 192 10.61 0.93 14.27
C LEU A 192 11.74 1.72 13.59
N ASP A 193 11.63 3.04 13.45
CA ASP A 193 12.61 3.90 12.78
C ASP A 193 12.98 3.44 11.36
N ILE A 194 11.95 3.11 10.54
CA ILE A 194 12.13 2.66 9.16
C ILE A 194 12.24 3.83 8.20
N PHE A 195 11.29 4.78 8.26
CA PHE A 195 11.27 5.96 7.40
C PHE A 195 10.57 7.14 8.06
N MET A 196 10.82 8.32 7.51
CA MET A 196 10.12 9.55 7.89
C MET A 196 9.80 10.40 6.66
N ASN A 197 8.82 11.29 6.80
CA ASN A 197 8.55 12.36 5.87
C ASN A 197 8.90 13.70 6.52
N HIS A 198 9.36 14.65 5.72
CA HIS A 198 9.70 15.99 6.21
C HIS A 198 9.25 17.04 5.20
N ASP A 199 8.62 18.14 5.68
CA ASP A 199 8.04 19.16 4.80
C ASP A 199 9.08 19.85 3.91
N LEU A 200 10.31 20.03 4.39
CA LEU A 200 11.41 20.60 3.59
C LEU A 200 11.87 19.70 2.44
N VAL A 201 11.65 18.39 2.52
CA VAL A 201 11.94 17.45 1.43
C VAL A 201 10.77 17.38 0.46
N GLY A 202 9.56 17.51 0.97
CA GLY A 202 8.33 17.50 0.19
C GLY A 202 7.51 16.21 0.35
N LYS A 203 6.23 16.32 0.01
CA LYS A 203 5.28 15.20 0.13
C LYS A 203 5.59 14.10 -0.89
N GLY A 204 5.57 12.86 -0.43
CA GLY A 204 5.82 11.69 -1.28
C GLY A 204 7.28 11.42 -1.58
N MET A 205 8.18 12.01 -0.82
CA MET A 205 9.62 11.78 -0.89
C MET A 205 10.12 11.29 0.48
N PRO A 206 9.95 10.00 0.81
CA PRO A 206 10.32 9.47 2.11
C PRO A 206 11.83 9.46 2.31
N LEU A 207 12.25 9.77 3.53
CA LEU A 207 13.62 9.59 3.99
C LEU A 207 13.72 8.24 4.68
N TRP A 208 14.54 7.34 4.14
CA TRP A 208 14.83 6.06 4.75
C TRP A 208 15.78 6.26 5.92
N LEU A 209 15.35 5.83 7.12
CA LEU A 209 16.16 5.87 8.33
C LEU A 209 17.12 4.67 8.39
N PRO A 210 18.09 4.62 9.32
CA PRO A 210 19.08 3.55 9.36
C PRO A 210 18.47 2.14 9.34
N ASN A 211 17.42 1.87 10.14
CA ASN A 211 16.74 0.57 10.14
C ASN A 211 16.08 0.25 8.81
N GLY A 212 15.40 1.24 8.21
CA GLY A 212 14.79 1.07 6.90
C GLY A 212 15.82 0.89 5.78
N SER A 213 16.95 1.56 5.89
CA SER A 213 18.06 1.39 4.95
C SER A 213 18.62 -0.03 4.96
N ILE A 214 18.69 -0.66 6.13
CA ILE A 214 19.07 -2.07 6.27
C ILE A 214 18.04 -2.97 5.59
N VAL A 215 16.73 -2.80 5.92
CA VAL A 215 15.64 -3.58 5.29
C VAL A 215 15.72 -3.49 3.77
N ARG A 216 15.84 -2.29 3.24
CA ARG A 216 15.94 -2.06 1.81
C ARG A 216 17.16 -2.74 1.20
N LYS A 217 18.33 -2.63 1.85
CA LYS A 217 19.58 -3.23 1.38
C LYS A 217 19.51 -4.76 1.36
N GLU A 218 18.90 -5.37 2.36
CA GLU A 218 18.69 -6.81 2.40
C GLU A 218 17.73 -7.26 1.27
N LEU A 219 16.66 -6.51 0.99
CA LEU A 219 15.77 -6.80 -0.15
C LEU A 219 16.52 -6.66 -1.49
N GLU A 220 17.34 -5.62 -1.66
CA GLU A 220 18.17 -5.44 -2.85
C GLU A 220 19.15 -6.61 -3.03
N ASN A 221 19.87 -7.01 -1.98
CA ASN A 221 20.80 -8.13 -2.01
C ASN A 221 20.09 -9.45 -2.33
N TYR A 222 18.95 -9.71 -1.70
CA TYR A 222 18.14 -10.90 -1.93
C TYR A 222 17.77 -11.07 -3.40
N ILE A 223 17.16 -10.06 -4.00
CA ILE A 223 16.71 -10.15 -5.39
C ILE A 223 17.88 -10.13 -6.38
N TYR A 224 18.93 -9.34 -6.10
CA TYR A 224 20.16 -9.30 -6.90
C TYR A 224 20.76 -10.71 -7.06
N HIS A 225 20.86 -11.48 -5.97
CA HIS A 225 21.44 -12.82 -6.00
C HIS A 225 20.57 -13.82 -6.78
N LYS A 226 19.25 -13.69 -6.71
CA LYS A 226 18.33 -14.52 -7.51
C LYS A 226 18.44 -14.17 -9.00
N GLU A 227 18.46 -12.90 -9.33
CA GLU A 227 18.60 -12.40 -10.70
C GLU A 227 19.95 -12.77 -11.31
N GLN A 228 21.04 -12.64 -10.56
CA GLN A 228 22.36 -13.05 -11.01
C GLN A 228 22.43 -14.53 -11.43
N LYS A 229 21.78 -15.42 -10.66
CA LYS A 229 21.68 -16.85 -11.00
C LYS A 229 20.90 -17.12 -12.29
N LEU A 230 19.99 -16.22 -12.66
CA LEU A 230 19.19 -16.28 -13.89
C LEU A 230 19.83 -15.50 -15.06
N GLY A 231 21.09 -15.05 -14.91
CA GLY A 231 21.84 -14.40 -15.97
C GLY A 231 21.55 -12.92 -16.19
N TYR A 232 20.95 -12.23 -15.21
CA TYR A 232 20.76 -10.79 -15.31
C TYR A 232 22.06 -10.02 -15.06
N SER A 233 22.28 -8.99 -15.86
CA SER A 233 23.37 -8.02 -15.70
C SER A 233 22.80 -6.70 -15.19
N HIS A 234 23.27 -6.23 -14.04
CA HIS A 234 22.82 -4.97 -13.46
C HIS A 234 23.58 -3.77 -14.00
N VAL A 235 22.86 -2.68 -14.22
CA VAL A 235 23.39 -1.39 -14.69
C VAL A 235 22.96 -0.27 -13.75
N TYR A 236 23.58 0.90 -13.94
CA TYR A 236 23.17 2.16 -13.29
C TYR A 236 22.98 3.21 -14.39
N THR A 237 21.83 3.87 -14.40
CA THR A 237 21.52 4.91 -15.36
C THR A 237 21.11 6.21 -14.67
N PRO A 238 21.26 7.38 -15.33
CA PRO A 238 20.92 8.67 -14.72
C PRO A 238 19.45 8.79 -14.36
N CYS A 239 19.14 9.50 -13.28
CA CYS A 239 17.77 9.80 -12.86
C CYS A 239 17.08 10.87 -13.72
N VAL A 240 17.78 11.44 -14.68
CA VAL A 240 17.28 12.43 -15.65
C VAL A 240 17.60 11.99 -17.06
N GLY A 241 16.79 12.45 -18.01
CA GLY A 241 17.05 12.31 -19.43
C GLY A 241 16.52 13.53 -20.16
N THR A 242 16.94 13.73 -21.42
CA THR A 242 16.37 14.79 -22.24
C THR A 242 14.90 14.50 -22.56
N VAL A 243 14.10 15.53 -22.77
CA VAL A 243 12.70 15.38 -23.20
C VAL A 243 12.62 14.56 -24.49
N ASP A 244 13.62 14.68 -25.39
CA ASP A 244 13.65 13.94 -26.67
C ASP A 244 13.80 12.42 -26.46
N LEU A 245 14.48 11.96 -25.42
CA LEU A 245 14.50 10.54 -25.06
C LEU A 245 13.09 10.02 -24.79
N TYR A 246 12.28 10.80 -24.08
CA TYR A 246 10.91 10.40 -23.72
C TYR A 246 9.90 10.64 -24.85
N LYS A 247 10.17 11.56 -25.80
CA LYS A 247 9.45 11.66 -27.07
C LYS A 247 9.72 10.43 -27.94
N THR A 248 11.00 10.03 -28.07
CA THR A 248 11.37 8.83 -28.82
C THR A 248 10.66 7.58 -28.31
N SER A 249 10.64 7.39 -27.00
CA SER A 249 9.95 6.26 -26.39
C SER A 249 8.42 6.36 -26.37
N GLY A 250 7.85 7.57 -26.57
CA GLY A 250 6.41 7.85 -26.50
C GLY A 250 5.86 8.16 -25.12
N HIS A 251 6.69 8.11 -24.08
CA HIS A 251 6.24 8.47 -22.74
C HIS A 251 5.80 9.94 -22.63
N TRP A 252 6.42 10.84 -23.39
CA TRP A 252 6.04 12.25 -23.42
C TRP A 252 4.61 12.48 -23.90
N ASP A 253 4.11 11.66 -24.81
CA ASP A 253 2.78 11.80 -25.38
C ASP A 253 1.70 11.10 -24.54
N HIS A 254 2.03 9.94 -23.96
CA HIS A 254 1.06 9.07 -23.28
C HIS A 254 1.12 9.11 -21.75
N TYR A 255 2.17 9.70 -21.15
CA TYR A 255 2.41 9.67 -19.71
C TYR A 255 2.76 11.03 -19.10
N LYS A 256 2.70 12.11 -19.89
CA LYS A 256 3.16 13.45 -19.50
C LYS A 256 2.50 13.97 -18.23
N GLU A 257 1.23 13.67 -18.00
CA GLU A 257 0.48 14.12 -16.82
C GLU A 257 1.06 13.56 -15.51
N ASN A 258 1.75 12.41 -15.60
CA ASN A 258 2.40 11.76 -14.47
C ASN A 258 3.91 12.06 -14.39
N MET A 259 4.42 12.97 -15.21
CA MET A 259 5.83 13.38 -15.20
C MET A 259 6.00 14.70 -14.45
N PHE A 260 7.14 14.87 -13.78
CA PHE A 260 7.52 16.18 -13.26
C PHE A 260 7.75 17.17 -14.43
N PRO A 261 7.54 18.48 -14.19
CA PRO A 261 7.85 19.49 -15.20
C PRO A 261 9.30 19.40 -15.65
N SER A 262 9.53 19.66 -16.94
CA SER A 262 10.88 19.70 -17.50
C SER A 262 11.69 20.88 -16.95
N MET A 263 13.01 20.71 -16.95
CA MET A 263 14.01 21.69 -16.52
C MET A 263 14.86 22.10 -17.71
N LYS A 264 14.98 23.40 -17.97
CA LYS A 264 15.86 23.91 -19.00
C LYS A 264 17.24 24.16 -18.42
N VAL A 265 18.27 23.55 -19.03
CA VAL A 265 19.66 23.70 -18.65
C VAL A 265 20.44 23.99 -19.94
N ASP A 266 20.99 25.19 -20.07
CA ASP A 266 21.60 25.69 -21.28
C ASP A 266 20.68 25.56 -22.50
N ASP A 267 21.08 24.82 -23.52
CA ASP A 267 20.30 24.56 -24.75
C ASP A 267 19.52 23.24 -24.70
N GLU A 268 19.57 22.51 -23.60
CA GLU A 268 18.91 21.22 -23.41
C GLU A 268 17.72 21.32 -22.47
N GLU A 269 16.73 20.46 -22.68
CA GLU A 269 15.55 20.33 -21.82
C GLU A 269 15.54 18.94 -21.19
N PHE A 270 15.69 18.88 -19.85
CA PHE A 270 15.74 17.65 -19.08
C PHE A 270 14.44 17.41 -18.32
N VAL A 271 14.18 16.15 -18.01
CA VAL A 271 13.08 15.73 -17.14
C VAL A 271 13.53 14.64 -16.18
N LEU A 272 12.99 14.65 -14.97
CA LEU A 272 13.13 13.52 -14.05
C LEU A 272 12.46 12.29 -14.66
N ARG A 273 13.18 11.17 -14.72
CA ARG A 273 12.68 9.96 -15.39
C ARG A 273 11.45 9.38 -14.66
N PRO A 274 10.34 9.14 -15.37
CA PRO A 274 9.20 8.41 -14.81
C PRO A 274 9.41 6.90 -14.84
N MET A 275 10.30 6.43 -15.72
CA MET A 275 10.68 5.04 -15.98
C MET A 275 12.08 4.99 -16.58
N ASN A 276 12.80 3.90 -16.31
CA ASN A 276 14.19 3.70 -16.78
C ASN A 276 14.27 2.95 -18.14
N CYS A 277 13.17 2.41 -18.66
CA CYS A 277 13.18 1.62 -19.90
C CYS A 277 13.87 2.30 -21.10
N PRO A 278 13.70 3.62 -21.38
CA PRO A 278 14.39 4.25 -22.50
C PRO A 278 15.92 4.19 -22.39
N HIS A 279 16.47 4.26 -21.17
CA HIS A 279 17.90 4.14 -20.92
C HIS A 279 18.43 2.73 -21.26
N HIS A 280 17.68 1.68 -20.90
CA HIS A 280 18.04 0.31 -21.22
C HIS A 280 17.99 0.02 -22.73
N MET A 281 17.03 0.67 -23.46
CA MET A 281 17.02 0.60 -24.94
C MET A 281 18.31 1.15 -25.53
N LEU A 282 18.81 2.30 -25.01
CA LEU A 282 20.07 2.89 -25.46
C LEU A 282 21.28 2.01 -25.12
N ILE A 283 21.29 1.36 -23.94
CA ILE A 283 22.35 0.43 -23.56
C ILE A 283 22.41 -0.75 -24.52
N TYR A 284 21.28 -1.39 -24.79
CA TYR A 284 21.19 -2.47 -25.77
C TYR A 284 21.64 -2.01 -27.17
N GLY A 285 21.16 -0.85 -27.60
CA GLY A 285 21.46 -0.28 -28.92
C GLY A 285 22.91 0.17 -29.13
N ASN A 286 23.74 0.19 -28.07
CA ASN A 286 25.14 0.63 -28.14
C ASN A 286 26.03 -0.31 -28.96
N THR A 287 25.64 -1.59 -29.14
CA THR A 287 26.39 -2.61 -29.89
C THR A 287 25.46 -3.41 -30.80
N ILE A 288 26.07 -4.07 -31.80
CA ILE A 288 25.35 -4.99 -32.67
C ILE A 288 25.39 -6.37 -31.99
N HIS A 289 24.22 -6.98 -31.83
CA HIS A 289 24.06 -8.29 -31.19
C HIS A 289 23.81 -9.39 -32.20
N SER A 290 24.34 -10.58 -31.93
CA SER A 290 23.99 -11.82 -32.64
C SER A 290 22.79 -12.49 -31.97
N TYR A 291 21.97 -13.22 -32.72
CA TYR A 291 20.88 -14.04 -32.19
C TYR A 291 21.33 -15.03 -31.10
N ARG A 292 22.63 -15.40 -31.09
CA ARG A 292 23.22 -16.32 -30.09
C ARG A 292 23.43 -15.67 -28.73
N GLU A 293 23.47 -14.34 -28.67
CA GLU A 293 23.65 -13.58 -27.43
C GLU A 293 22.31 -13.36 -26.70
N LEU A 294 21.18 -13.49 -27.41
CA LEU A 294 19.87 -13.33 -26.82
C LEU A 294 19.43 -14.64 -26.11
N PRO A 295 18.77 -14.54 -24.93
CA PRO A 295 18.25 -13.32 -24.29
C PRO A 295 19.33 -12.48 -23.61
N ILE A 296 19.22 -11.14 -23.71
CA ILE A 296 20.03 -10.20 -22.95
C ILE A 296 19.12 -9.61 -21.86
N LYS A 297 19.51 -9.80 -20.59
CA LYS A 297 18.70 -9.43 -19.41
C LYS A 297 19.41 -8.29 -18.66
N ILE A 298 18.86 -7.06 -18.73
CA ILE A 298 19.40 -5.87 -18.09
C ILE A 298 18.52 -5.51 -16.89
N GLY A 299 19.07 -5.59 -15.68
CA GLY A 299 18.41 -5.21 -14.42
C GLY A 299 18.91 -3.88 -13.87
N GLU A 300 18.07 -3.18 -13.12
CA GLU A 300 18.44 -1.98 -12.40
C GLU A 300 17.56 -1.78 -11.17
N PHE A 301 18.16 -1.38 -10.06
CA PHE A 301 17.41 -0.78 -8.94
C PHE A 301 17.24 0.70 -9.24
N ALA A 302 16.17 0.99 -10.01
CA ALA A 302 15.97 2.27 -10.66
C ALA A 302 15.25 3.26 -9.76
N THR A 303 15.84 4.42 -9.52
CA THR A 303 15.14 5.54 -8.88
C THR A 303 14.35 6.30 -9.93
N ASP A 304 13.01 6.23 -9.83
CA ASP A 304 12.06 6.87 -10.73
C ASP A 304 11.22 7.93 -10.00
N PHE A 305 10.69 8.88 -10.76
CA PHE A 305 9.93 10.01 -10.24
C PHE A 305 8.58 10.13 -10.94
N ARG A 306 7.49 10.15 -10.17
CA ARG A 306 6.14 10.32 -10.70
C ARG A 306 5.42 11.46 -10.02
N TYR A 307 4.77 12.30 -10.81
CA TYR A 307 3.95 13.37 -10.32
C TYR A 307 2.62 12.80 -9.82
N GLU A 308 2.61 12.45 -8.53
CA GLU A 308 1.41 12.01 -7.85
C GLU A 308 0.70 13.20 -7.20
N ALA A 309 -0.63 13.26 -7.34
CA ALA A 309 -1.42 14.29 -6.66
C ALA A 309 -1.20 14.26 -5.14
N SER A 310 -1.20 15.42 -4.49
CA SER A 310 -0.87 15.54 -3.06
C SER A 310 -1.79 14.72 -2.15
N GLY A 311 -3.05 14.52 -2.54
CA GLY A 311 -4.02 13.69 -1.81
C GLY A 311 -3.90 12.19 -2.07
N ALA A 312 -3.15 11.79 -3.10
CA ALA A 312 -2.95 10.37 -3.44
C ALA A 312 -1.71 9.77 -2.75
N VAL A 313 -0.80 10.61 -2.25
CA VAL A 313 0.44 10.16 -1.59
C VAL A 313 0.13 9.52 -0.24
N LYS A 314 0.69 8.33 0.03
CA LYS A 314 0.42 7.56 1.24
C LYS A 314 1.64 6.76 1.70
N GLY A 315 2.35 7.25 2.71
CA GLY A 315 3.52 6.57 3.32
C GLY A 315 4.54 6.10 2.28
N LEU A 316 4.90 4.81 2.32
CA LEU A 316 5.72 4.12 1.31
C LEU A 316 4.87 3.46 0.22
N GLU A 317 3.56 3.31 0.40
CA GLU A 317 2.67 2.63 -0.54
C GLU A 317 2.54 3.41 -1.86
N ARG A 318 2.45 4.75 -1.78
CA ARG A 318 2.36 5.63 -2.94
C ARG A 318 3.21 6.87 -2.76
N VAL A 319 4.29 6.94 -3.48
CA VAL A 319 5.34 7.96 -3.36
C VAL A 319 5.61 8.66 -4.69
N ARG A 320 6.26 9.81 -4.65
CA ARG A 320 6.69 10.56 -5.84
C ARG A 320 8.11 10.22 -6.29
N CYS A 321 8.94 9.77 -5.36
CA CYS A 321 10.28 9.24 -5.62
C CYS A 321 10.32 7.81 -5.11
N MET A 322 10.60 6.85 -5.98
CA MET A 322 10.55 5.42 -5.68
C MET A 322 11.77 4.70 -6.25
N CYS A 323 12.14 3.59 -5.63
CA CYS A 323 13.13 2.69 -6.21
C CYS A 323 12.45 1.42 -6.71
N ARG A 324 12.62 1.14 -8.00
CA ARG A 324 12.00 -0.01 -8.66
C ARG A 324 13.01 -1.15 -8.84
N ASN A 325 12.54 -2.38 -8.70
CA ASN A 325 13.27 -3.57 -9.11
C ASN A 325 12.92 -3.90 -10.57
N ASP A 326 13.41 -3.08 -11.49
CA ASP A 326 13.10 -3.22 -12.92
C ASP A 326 14.16 -4.02 -13.67
N ALA A 327 13.71 -4.77 -14.68
CA ALA A 327 14.59 -5.29 -15.70
C ALA A 327 13.89 -5.36 -17.06
N HIS A 328 14.73 -5.34 -18.11
CA HIS A 328 14.34 -5.42 -19.49
C HIS A 328 15.07 -6.59 -20.15
N LEU A 329 14.30 -7.57 -20.63
CA LEU A 329 14.81 -8.76 -21.30
C LEU A 329 14.63 -8.59 -22.80
N PHE A 330 15.73 -8.48 -23.52
CA PHE A 330 15.74 -8.42 -24.99
C PHE A 330 15.80 -9.84 -25.53
N VAL A 331 14.75 -10.25 -26.22
CA VAL A 331 14.54 -11.64 -26.63
C VAL A 331 14.19 -11.74 -28.11
N ARG A 332 14.44 -12.91 -28.69
CA ARG A 332 13.84 -13.26 -29.99
C ARG A 332 12.37 -13.68 -29.81
N PRO A 333 11.53 -13.57 -30.84
CA PRO A 333 10.14 -14.02 -30.75
C PRO A 333 9.99 -15.47 -30.25
N ASP A 334 10.86 -16.38 -30.68
CA ASP A 334 10.85 -17.80 -30.25
C ASP A 334 11.27 -18.02 -28.76
N GLN A 335 11.79 -17.01 -28.09
CA GLN A 335 12.19 -17.05 -26.67
C GLN A 335 11.13 -16.48 -25.72
N ILE A 336 10.12 -15.75 -26.21
CA ILE A 336 9.12 -15.06 -25.37
C ILE A 336 8.52 -16.02 -24.34
N LYS A 337 8.02 -17.16 -24.80
CA LYS A 337 7.35 -18.13 -23.95
C LYS A 337 8.23 -18.63 -22.81
N GLN A 338 9.49 -18.96 -23.11
CA GLN A 338 10.44 -19.45 -22.11
C GLN A 338 10.83 -18.38 -21.10
N GLU A 339 11.14 -17.18 -21.56
CA GLU A 339 11.56 -16.08 -20.69
C GLU A 339 10.41 -15.55 -19.81
N PHE A 340 9.19 -15.49 -20.38
CA PHE A 340 8.00 -15.15 -19.61
C PHE A 340 7.73 -16.17 -18.50
N LYS A 341 7.86 -17.47 -18.81
CA LYS A 341 7.73 -18.55 -17.82
C LYS A 341 8.76 -18.44 -16.71
N GLU A 342 10.01 -18.08 -17.05
CA GLU A 342 11.08 -17.88 -16.06
C GLU A 342 10.76 -16.70 -15.13
N VAL A 343 10.25 -15.58 -15.67
CA VAL A 343 9.81 -14.42 -14.86
C VAL A 343 8.68 -14.80 -13.90
N VAL A 344 7.65 -15.52 -14.39
CA VAL A 344 6.55 -15.98 -13.52
C VAL A 344 7.06 -16.92 -12.44
N SER A 345 7.98 -17.83 -12.79
CA SER A 345 8.61 -18.74 -11.82
C SER A 345 9.41 -17.98 -10.75
N LEU A 346 10.13 -16.93 -11.14
CA LEU A 346 10.84 -16.07 -10.19
C LEU A 346 9.88 -15.36 -9.24
N ILE A 347 8.76 -14.83 -9.74
CA ILE A 347 7.72 -14.20 -8.91
C ILE A 347 7.19 -15.21 -7.88
N LEU A 348 6.83 -16.42 -8.31
CA LEU A 348 6.31 -17.47 -7.43
C LEU A 348 7.32 -17.90 -6.38
N ASP A 349 8.60 -18.02 -6.74
CA ASP A 349 9.68 -18.37 -5.84
C ASP A 349 9.88 -17.29 -4.76
N VAL A 350 9.87 -16.02 -5.16
CA VAL A 350 9.92 -14.87 -4.23
C VAL A 350 8.71 -14.88 -3.28
N TYR A 351 7.50 -15.05 -3.81
CA TYR A 351 6.29 -15.05 -3.00
C TYR A 351 6.28 -16.21 -1.98
N LYS A 352 6.81 -17.36 -2.37
CA LYS A 352 7.01 -18.49 -1.45
C LYS A 352 7.98 -18.14 -0.31
N ASP A 353 9.13 -17.52 -0.61
CA ASP A 353 10.14 -17.16 0.40
C ASP A 353 9.58 -16.12 1.40
N PHE A 354 8.70 -15.22 0.94
CA PHE A 354 8.01 -14.26 1.81
C PHE A 354 6.70 -14.79 2.42
N GLY A 355 6.32 -16.03 2.14
CA GLY A 355 5.11 -16.65 2.67
C GLY A 355 3.80 -16.03 2.17
N LEU A 356 3.82 -15.35 1.02
CA LEU A 356 2.65 -14.72 0.43
C LEU A 356 1.73 -15.78 -0.18
N LYS A 357 0.46 -15.80 0.23
CA LYS A 357 -0.53 -16.82 -0.18
C LYS A 357 -1.75 -16.25 -0.90
N ASN A 358 -2.09 -14.99 -0.61
CA ASN A 358 -3.30 -14.35 -1.11
C ASN A 358 -2.96 -13.42 -2.28
N TYR A 359 -2.77 -14.00 -3.45
CA TYR A 359 -2.52 -13.26 -4.69
C TYR A 359 -3.30 -13.87 -5.86
N THR A 360 -3.58 -13.04 -6.86
CA THR A 360 -4.23 -13.42 -8.12
C THR A 360 -3.43 -12.88 -9.29
N PHE A 361 -3.45 -13.63 -10.40
CA PHE A 361 -2.86 -13.18 -11.65
C PHE A 361 -3.92 -12.50 -12.51
N ARG A 362 -3.63 -11.30 -13.00
CA ARG A 362 -4.46 -10.57 -13.96
C ARG A 362 -3.71 -10.44 -15.28
N LEU A 363 -4.25 -11.05 -16.32
CA LEU A 363 -3.80 -10.86 -17.69
C LEU A 363 -4.53 -9.65 -18.28
N SER A 364 -3.82 -8.54 -18.41
CA SER A 364 -4.33 -7.27 -18.91
C SER A 364 -4.15 -7.23 -20.43
N LEU A 365 -5.28 -7.16 -21.13
CA LEU A 365 -5.40 -7.21 -22.58
C LEU A 365 -5.75 -5.83 -23.13
N ARG A 366 -5.50 -5.60 -24.43
CA ARG A 366 -5.97 -4.38 -25.08
C ARG A 366 -7.50 -4.37 -25.19
N ASP A 367 -8.05 -3.17 -25.36
CA ASP A 367 -9.38 -2.99 -25.95
C ASP A 367 -9.21 -2.80 -27.47
N PRO A 368 -9.67 -3.73 -28.32
CA PRO A 368 -9.52 -3.60 -29.78
C PRO A 368 -10.22 -2.37 -30.38
N GLU A 369 -11.21 -1.83 -29.68
CA GLU A 369 -11.95 -0.64 -30.13
C GLU A 369 -11.22 0.67 -29.81
N ASP A 370 -10.29 0.69 -28.84
CA ASP A 370 -9.52 1.86 -28.44
C ASP A 370 -8.22 1.99 -29.24
N LYS A 371 -8.33 2.38 -30.51
CA LYS A 371 -7.19 2.59 -31.41
C LYS A 371 -6.31 3.81 -31.09
N HIS A 372 -6.73 4.64 -30.12
CA HIS A 372 -5.93 5.80 -29.69
C HIS A 372 -4.91 5.43 -28.62
N LYS A 373 -5.28 4.48 -27.74
CA LYS A 373 -4.43 4.05 -26.63
C LYS A 373 -3.39 3.02 -27.08
N TYR A 374 -3.78 2.10 -27.95
CA TYR A 374 -2.97 0.93 -28.28
C TYR A 374 -2.29 1.02 -29.64
N PHE A 375 -1.11 0.44 -29.75
CA PHE A 375 -0.36 0.32 -30.99
C PHE A 375 -1.18 -0.46 -32.05
N ASP A 376 -1.25 0.05 -33.27
CA ASP A 376 -2.09 -0.51 -34.34
C ASP A 376 -1.37 -1.66 -35.08
N ASP A 377 -1.44 -2.87 -34.52
CA ASP A 377 -0.95 -4.12 -35.12
C ASP A 377 -1.74 -5.30 -34.52
N ASP A 378 -2.91 -5.59 -35.09
CA ASP A 378 -3.83 -6.61 -34.59
C ASP A 378 -3.23 -8.02 -34.56
N GLU A 379 -2.41 -8.38 -35.56
CA GLU A 379 -1.78 -9.69 -35.62
C GLU A 379 -0.78 -9.89 -34.48
N MET A 380 0.05 -8.90 -34.24
CA MET A 380 1.03 -8.90 -33.15
C MET A 380 0.34 -9.01 -31.78
N TRP A 381 -0.71 -8.20 -31.54
CA TRP A 381 -1.46 -8.23 -30.29
C TRP A 381 -2.08 -9.61 -30.02
N ASN A 382 -2.77 -10.18 -31.05
CA ASN A 382 -3.41 -11.48 -30.91
C ASN A 382 -2.40 -12.58 -30.63
N ASN A 383 -1.26 -12.58 -31.31
CA ASN A 383 -0.18 -13.55 -31.07
C ASN A 383 0.39 -13.42 -29.66
N ALA A 384 0.71 -12.19 -29.22
CA ALA A 384 1.26 -11.92 -27.91
C ALA A 384 0.30 -12.32 -26.78
N GLU A 385 -0.96 -11.92 -26.88
CA GLU A 385 -1.99 -12.28 -25.89
C GLU A 385 -2.19 -13.79 -25.80
N ASN A 386 -2.18 -14.50 -26.92
CA ASN A 386 -2.31 -15.96 -26.96
C ASN A 386 -1.08 -16.65 -26.35
N GLU A 387 0.14 -16.21 -26.65
CA GLU A 387 1.35 -16.75 -26.04
C GLU A 387 1.32 -16.62 -24.51
N LEU A 388 0.89 -15.46 -23.98
CA LEU A 388 0.79 -15.29 -22.53
C LEU A 388 -0.28 -16.22 -21.91
N ARG A 389 -1.43 -16.40 -22.57
CA ARG A 389 -2.46 -17.37 -22.14
C ARG A 389 -1.92 -18.79 -22.08
N GLU A 390 -1.21 -19.20 -23.13
CA GLU A 390 -0.61 -20.54 -23.18
C GLU A 390 0.37 -20.77 -22.02
N VAL A 391 1.25 -19.82 -21.74
CA VAL A 391 2.21 -19.94 -20.63
C VAL A 391 1.50 -20.04 -19.28
N LEU A 392 0.50 -19.20 -19.02
CA LEU A 392 -0.24 -19.22 -17.76
C LEU A 392 -0.98 -20.56 -17.57
N ASN A 393 -1.57 -21.09 -18.64
CA ASN A 393 -2.22 -22.40 -18.62
C ASN A 393 -1.21 -23.54 -18.39
N GLU A 394 -0.02 -23.47 -18.99
CA GLU A 394 1.04 -24.48 -18.78
C GLU A 394 1.60 -24.46 -17.36
N ILE A 395 1.75 -23.29 -16.76
CA ILE A 395 2.21 -23.15 -15.36
C ILE A 395 1.09 -23.61 -14.41
N GLY A 396 -0.17 -23.52 -14.84
CA GLY A 396 -1.33 -23.92 -14.03
C GLY A 396 -1.70 -22.93 -12.94
N VAL A 397 -1.32 -21.66 -13.08
CA VAL A 397 -1.73 -20.60 -12.15
C VAL A 397 -3.12 -20.08 -12.52
N PRO A 398 -4.03 -19.90 -11.55
CA PRO A 398 -5.32 -19.28 -11.80
C PRO A 398 -5.14 -17.80 -12.14
N TYR A 399 -5.77 -17.35 -13.23
CA TYR A 399 -5.76 -15.95 -13.63
C TYR A 399 -7.14 -15.52 -14.16
N HIS A 400 -7.33 -14.21 -14.20
CA HIS A 400 -8.48 -13.58 -14.87
C HIS A 400 -8.00 -12.59 -15.92
N GLU A 401 -8.82 -12.34 -16.93
CA GLU A 401 -8.53 -11.40 -18.00
C GLU A 401 -9.21 -10.05 -17.75
N ALA A 402 -8.49 -8.95 -18.03
CA ALA A 402 -9.00 -7.59 -17.94
C ALA A 402 -8.77 -6.87 -19.26
N ILE A 403 -9.86 -6.61 -19.99
CA ILE A 403 -9.82 -5.89 -21.26
C ILE A 403 -9.66 -4.38 -21.01
N GLY A 404 -8.83 -3.70 -21.81
CA GLY A 404 -8.58 -2.28 -21.68
C GLY A 404 -7.48 -1.89 -20.69
N GLU A 405 -6.92 -2.85 -19.96
CA GLU A 405 -5.91 -2.63 -18.91
C GLU A 405 -4.45 -2.84 -19.37
N ALA A 406 -4.22 -3.27 -20.61
CA ALA A 406 -2.88 -3.42 -21.18
C ALA A 406 -2.11 -2.09 -21.23
N ALA A 407 -0.77 -2.18 -21.30
CA ALA A 407 0.07 -1.05 -21.65
C ALA A 407 -0.15 -0.66 -23.12
N PHE A 408 0.16 0.58 -23.50
CA PHE A 408 -0.03 1.03 -24.88
C PHE A 408 0.88 0.29 -25.89
N TYR A 409 1.95 -0.33 -25.40
CA TYR A 409 2.97 -1.03 -26.18
C TYR A 409 2.86 -2.56 -26.17
N GLY A 410 1.97 -3.15 -25.38
CA GLY A 410 1.77 -4.60 -25.33
C GLY A 410 0.96 -5.11 -24.14
N PRO A 411 0.56 -6.40 -24.15
CA PRO A 411 -0.16 -7.03 -23.07
C PRO A 411 0.73 -7.19 -21.83
N LYS A 412 0.10 -7.29 -20.66
CA LYS A 412 0.84 -7.43 -19.39
C LYS A 412 0.19 -8.42 -18.45
N LEU A 413 1.02 -9.08 -17.66
CA LEU A 413 0.63 -9.83 -16.49
C LEU A 413 0.90 -8.99 -15.26
N ASP A 414 -0.13 -8.73 -14.46
CA ASP A 414 -0.03 -8.11 -13.15
C ASP A 414 -0.29 -9.17 -12.08
N VAL A 415 0.45 -9.14 -10.98
CA VAL A 415 0.16 -9.97 -9.81
C VAL A 415 -0.40 -9.06 -8.72
N GLU A 416 -1.67 -9.25 -8.46
CA GLU A 416 -2.43 -8.52 -7.48
C GLU A 416 -2.41 -9.27 -6.16
N VAL A 417 -2.04 -8.57 -5.11
CA VAL A 417 -1.99 -9.10 -3.74
C VAL A 417 -3.03 -8.38 -2.92
N LYS A 418 -3.80 -9.14 -2.15
CA LYS A 418 -4.73 -8.56 -1.19
C LYS A 418 -4.01 -8.35 0.13
N PRO A 419 -3.65 -7.10 0.48
CA PRO A 419 -2.98 -6.82 1.73
C PRO A 419 -3.93 -7.05 2.91
N ALA A 420 -3.37 -7.18 4.10
CA ALA A 420 -4.16 -7.26 5.33
C ALA A 420 -4.98 -5.99 5.58
N VAL A 421 -4.59 -4.86 4.97
CA VAL A 421 -5.26 -3.56 5.08
C VAL A 421 -5.39 -2.90 3.70
N GLY A 422 -6.59 -2.52 3.32
CA GLY A 422 -6.85 -1.76 2.09
C GLY A 422 -7.27 -2.62 0.88
N PRO A 423 -7.36 -1.99 -0.30
CA PRO A 423 -7.72 -2.67 -1.54
C PRO A 423 -6.58 -3.54 -2.06
N GLU A 424 -6.88 -4.39 -3.03
CA GLU A 424 -5.86 -5.12 -3.78
C GLU A 424 -4.85 -4.17 -4.42
N VAL A 425 -3.58 -4.58 -4.41
CA VAL A 425 -2.46 -3.81 -4.97
C VAL A 425 -1.61 -4.69 -5.88
N THR A 426 -1.21 -4.15 -7.01
CA THR A 426 -0.24 -4.81 -7.89
C THR A 426 1.15 -4.70 -7.27
N LEU A 427 1.77 -5.85 -6.95
CA LEU A 427 3.15 -5.94 -6.48
C LEU A 427 4.11 -6.28 -7.62
N SER A 428 3.82 -7.30 -8.41
CA SER A 428 4.71 -7.74 -9.49
C SER A 428 4.05 -7.56 -10.85
N THR A 429 4.87 -7.36 -11.88
CA THR A 429 4.38 -7.23 -13.26
C THR A 429 5.38 -7.79 -14.27
N CYS A 430 4.86 -8.32 -15.37
CA CYS A 430 5.63 -8.67 -16.56
C CYS A 430 4.87 -8.23 -17.80
N GLN A 431 5.50 -7.44 -18.67
CA GLN A 431 4.84 -6.77 -19.80
C GLN A 431 5.62 -7.06 -21.08
N LEU A 432 4.93 -7.42 -22.15
CA LEU A 432 5.54 -7.52 -23.47
C LEU A 432 5.58 -6.17 -24.16
N ASP A 433 6.62 -5.89 -24.90
CA ASP A 433 6.81 -4.64 -25.61
C ASP A 433 7.37 -4.91 -27.01
N PHE A 434 6.58 -4.59 -27.99
CA PHE A 434 6.93 -4.68 -29.41
C PHE A 434 7.17 -3.30 -30.05
N LEU A 435 6.92 -2.23 -29.30
CA LEU A 435 6.92 -0.85 -29.82
C LEU A 435 8.25 -0.14 -29.57
N LEU A 436 8.75 -0.12 -28.32
CA LEU A 436 9.98 0.59 -27.98
C LEU A 436 11.19 0.09 -28.78
N PRO A 437 11.42 -1.23 -28.95
CA PRO A 437 12.52 -1.69 -29.79
C PRO A 437 12.50 -1.14 -31.22
N ARG A 438 11.32 -0.98 -31.82
CA ARG A 438 11.16 -0.38 -33.13
C ARG A 438 11.43 1.12 -33.11
N ARG A 439 10.94 1.86 -32.12
CA ARG A 439 11.16 3.31 -31.96
C ARG A 439 12.62 3.67 -31.73
N PHE A 440 13.37 2.81 -31.05
CA PHE A 440 14.81 2.97 -30.83
C PHE A 440 15.67 2.32 -31.93
N ASN A 441 15.06 1.78 -32.99
CA ASN A 441 15.74 1.10 -34.10
C ASN A 441 16.67 -0.04 -33.62
N LEU A 442 16.26 -0.76 -32.57
CA LEU A 442 17.04 -1.87 -32.03
C LEU A 442 17.01 -3.06 -32.97
N SER A 443 18.12 -3.79 -33.04
CA SER A 443 18.22 -4.97 -33.89
C SER A 443 19.22 -5.99 -33.36
N TYR A 444 19.05 -7.23 -33.79
CA TYR A 444 20.05 -8.30 -33.73
C TYR A 444 20.22 -8.93 -35.12
N ILE A 445 21.35 -9.59 -35.34
CA ILE A 445 21.61 -10.33 -36.58
C ILE A 445 21.14 -11.78 -36.37
N ASP A 446 20.22 -12.26 -37.19
CA ASP A 446 19.72 -13.61 -37.14
C ASP A 446 20.72 -14.66 -37.74
N ASN A 447 20.32 -15.91 -37.79
CA ASN A 447 21.14 -17.01 -38.33
C ASN A 447 21.36 -16.91 -39.84
N ASN A 448 20.57 -16.12 -40.57
CA ASN A 448 20.71 -15.85 -42.00
C ASN A 448 21.52 -14.61 -42.32
N GLY A 449 21.98 -13.90 -41.29
CA GLY A 449 22.68 -12.62 -41.45
C GLY A 449 21.74 -11.41 -41.64
N GLU A 450 20.44 -11.56 -41.42
CA GLU A 450 19.45 -10.50 -41.52
C GLU A 450 19.27 -9.75 -40.21
N LYS A 451 18.98 -8.45 -40.30
CA LYS A 451 18.60 -7.65 -39.15
C LYS A 451 17.15 -7.95 -38.75
N LYS A 452 16.95 -8.31 -37.49
CA LYS A 452 15.62 -8.53 -36.87
C LYS A 452 15.47 -7.63 -35.65
N VAL A 453 14.23 -7.20 -35.37
CA VAL A 453 13.90 -6.40 -34.18
C VAL A 453 13.65 -7.35 -33.01
N PRO A 454 14.28 -7.15 -31.84
CA PRO A 454 13.98 -7.95 -30.65
C PRO A 454 12.62 -7.56 -30.07
N VAL A 455 12.07 -8.44 -29.26
CA VAL A 455 10.94 -8.15 -28.35
C VAL A 455 11.51 -7.87 -26.98
N VAL A 456 10.87 -7.01 -26.18
CA VAL A 456 11.30 -6.72 -24.82
C VAL A 456 10.26 -7.16 -23.82
N LEU A 457 10.70 -7.88 -22.78
CA LEU A 457 9.92 -8.11 -21.58
C LEU A 457 10.35 -7.10 -20.53
N HIS A 458 9.41 -6.25 -20.09
CA HIS A 458 9.59 -5.39 -18.92
C HIS A 458 9.08 -6.15 -17.70
N ARG A 459 9.88 -6.23 -16.64
CA ARG A 459 9.41 -6.89 -15.43
C ARG A 459 9.86 -6.18 -14.16
N ALA A 460 9.01 -6.24 -13.15
CA ALA A 460 9.32 -5.83 -11.79
C ALA A 460 8.83 -6.92 -10.83
N ILE A 461 9.73 -7.51 -10.05
CA ILE A 461 9.38 -8.58 -9.10
C ILE A 461 8.80 -7.98 -7.82
N PHE A 462 9.49 -7.03 -7.21
CA PHE A 462 8.98 -6.28 -6.04
C PHE A 462 8.11 -5.07 -6.42
N GLY A 463 7.97 -4.76 -7.70
CA GLY A 463 7.45 -3.48 -8.14
C GLY A 463 8.37 -2.36 -7.68
N THR A 464 8.04 -1.69 -6.58
CA THR A 464 8.95 -0.75 -5.90
C THR A 464 9.35 -1.29 -4.52
N PHE A 465 10.60 -1.09 -4.12
CA PHE A 465 11.05 -1.44 -2.77
C PHE A 465 10.26 -0.70 -1.70
N ASP A 466 9.82 0.52 -2.00
CA ASP A 466 8.98 1.35 -1.13
C ASP A 466 7.65 0.65 -0.82
N ARG A 467 6.87 0.33 -1.85
CA ARG A 467 5.57 -0.34 -1.70
C ARG A 467 5.71 -1.75 -1.11
N PHE A 468 6.70 -2.49 -1.54
CA PHE A 468 6.94 -3.85 -1.04
C PHE A 468 7.29 -3.83 0.46
N THR A 469 8.10 -2.86 0.90
CA THR A 469 8.40 -2.69 2.33
C THR A 469 7.14 -2.30 3.11
N ALA A 470 6.31 -1.37 2.59
CA ALA A 470 5.03 -1.05 3.22
C ALA A 470 4.17 -2.30 3.39
N PHE A 471 4.04 -3.09 2.32
CA PHE A 471 3.28 -4.33 2.32
C PHE A 471 3.78 -5.34 3.36
N ILE A 472 5.09 -5.62 3.40
CA ILE A 472 5.66 -6.56 4.38
C ILE A 472 5.48 -6.08 5.83
N LEU A 473 5.68 -4.78 6.08
CA LEU A 473 5.45 -4.21 7.41
C LEU A 473 3.99 -4.41 7.86
N GLU A 474 3.03 -4.26 6.96
CA GLU A 474 1.61 -4.47 7.23
C GLU A 474 1.28 -5.95 7.45
N GLU A 475 1.80 -6.86 6.62
CA GLU A 475 1.58 -8.30 6.74
C GLU A 475 2.15 -8.86 8.05
N THR A 476 3.36 -8.45 8.40
CA THR A 476 4.06 -8.94 9.60
C THR A 476 3.76 -8.13 10.87
N LYS A 477 2.97 -7.05 10.77
CA LYS A 477 2.84 -6.04 11.84
C LYS A 477 4.21 -5.51 12.30
N GLY A 478 5.20 -5.50 11.41
CA GLY A 478 6.58 -5.09 11.69
C GLY A 478 7.45 -6.16 12.37
N ALA A 479 6.94 -7.35 12.67
CA ALA A 479 7.76 -8.49 13.11
C ALA A 479 8.40 -9.14 11.88
N LEU A 480 9.44 -8.49 11.36
CA LEU A 480 10.14 -8.95 10.17
C LEU A 480 10.83 -10.30 10.40
N PRO A 481 10.97 -11.16 9.37
CA PRO A 481 11.76 -12.38 9.47
C PRO A 481 13.22 -12.06 9.83
N LEU A 482 13.90 -13.01 10.44
CA LEU A 482 15.26 -12.82 10.98
C LEU A 482 16.23 -12.21 9.96
N TRP A 483 16.25 -12.74 8.75
CA TRP A 483 17.16 -12.28 7.69
C TRP A 483 16.94 -10.83 7.26
N LEU A 484 15.71 -10.32 7.42
CA LEU A 484 15.32 -8.98 7.02
C LEU A 484 15.30 -7.99 8.20
N SER A 485 15.35 -8.47 9.44
CA SER A 485 15.27 -7.63 10.64
C SER A 485 16.48 -6.70 10.75
N PRO A 486 16.30 -5.38 10.96
CA PRO A 486 17.40 -4.43 11.14
C PRO A 486 18.33 -4.80 12.29
N VAL A 487 17.74 -5.23 13.39
CA VAL A 487 18.42 -5.82 14.53
C VAL A 487 17.94 -7.25 14.66
N GLN A 488 18.85 -8.21 14.54
CA GLN A 488 18.52 -9.64 14.60
C GLN A 488 18.58 -10.17 16.03
N ILE A 489 19.53 -9.66 16.79
CA ILE A 489 19.87 -10.15 18.13
C ILE A 489 20.11 -8.95 19.04
N ASN A 490 19.45 -8.92 20.20
CA ASN A 490 19.74 -7.98 21.27
C ASN A 490 20.36 -8.72 22.46
N ILE A 491 21.50 -8.26 22.96
CA ILE A 491 22.22 -8.84 24.10
C ILE A 491 22.00 -7.96 25.32
N ILE A 492 21.53 -8.54 26.42
CA ILE A 492 21.29 -7.87 27.70
C ILE A 492 22.14 -8.53 28.78
N PRO A 493 23.23 -7.91 29.28
CA PRO A 493 23.92 -8.37 30.47
C PRO A 493 23.04 -8.15 31.71
N VAL A 494 22.93 -9.17 32.57
CA VAL A 494 22.16 -9.10 33.83
C VAL A 494 22.74 -8.05 34.78
N ASN A 495 24.07 -7.94 34.82
CA ASN A 495 24.80 -6.94 35.58
C ASN A 495 26.04 -6.53 34.78
N ASN A 496 26.23 -5.24 34.57
CA ASN A 496 27.34 -4.74 33.76
C ASN A 496 28.71 -4.99 34.42
N GLU A 497 28.81 -4.93 35.72
CA GLU A 497 30.08 -5.15 36.43
C GLU A 497 30.64 -6.57 36.22
N TYR A 498 29.75 -7.58 36.12
CA TYR A 498 30.17 -8.99 36.06
C TYR A 498 29.99 -9.65 34.69
N HIS A 499 29.13 -9.10 33.82
CA HIS A 499 28.74 -9.78 32.58
C HIS A 499 29.01 -8.96 31.32
N LEU A 500 29.37 -7.66 31.44
CA LEU A 500 29.56 -6.80 30.26
C LEU A 500 30.73 -7.29 29.39
N GLU A 501 31.82 -7.76 29.97
CA GLU A 501 32.96 -8.29 29.22
C GLU A 501 32.56 -9.52 28.39
N TYR A 502 31.87 -10.48 29.02
CA TYR A 502 31.36 -11.66 28.31
C TYR A 502 30.37 -11.29 27.20
N ALA A 503 29.42 -10.39 27.49
CA ALA A 503 28.45 -9.89 26.52
C ALA A 503 29.12 -9.17 25.34
N THR A 504 30.19 -8.39 25.60
CA THR A 504 30.95 -7.70 24.56
C THR A 504 31.74 -8.67 23.66
N ASN A 505 32.33 -9.69 24.27
CA ASN A 505 33.02 -10.75 23.52
C ASN A 505 32.05 -11.53 22.64
N LEU A 506 30.87 -11.84 23.13
CA LEU A 506 29.81 -12.45 22.33
C LEU A 506 29.32 -11.54 21.21
N LEU A 507 29.09 -10.24 21.50
CA LEU A 507 28.73 -9.25 20.49
C LEU A 507 29.72 -9.25 19.32
N ASN A 508 31.03 -9.18 19.63
CA ASN A 508 32.07 -9.17 18.61
C ASN A 508 32.07 -10.47 17.80
N LYS A 509 31.98 -11.64 18.48
CA LYS A 509 31.90 -12.94 17.81
C LYS A 509 30.72 -13.05 16.85
N LEU A 510 29.54 -12.54 17.24
CA LEU A 510 28.35 -12.56 16.39
C LEU A 510 28.46 -11.54 15.24
N ARG A 511 29.08 -10.38 15.47
CA ARG A 511 29.34 -9.38 14.41
C ARG A 511 30.38 -9.87 13.39
N ASP A 512 31.40 -10.63 13.80
CA ASP A 512 32.35 -11.26 12.89
C ASP A 512 31.68 -12.29 11.95
N LYS A 513 30.49 -12.77 12.33
CA LYS A 513 29.59 -13.59 11.51
C LYS A 513 28.59 -12.77 10.69
N GLU A 514 28.79 -11.45 10.62
CA GLU A 514 27.93 -10.50 9.91
C GLU A 514 26.50 -10.40 10.43
N PHE A 515 26.22 -10.88 11.67
CA PHE A 515 24.91 -10.69 12.29
C PHE A 515 24.74 -9.24 12.75
N ARG A 516 23.53 -8.73 12.64
CA ARG A 516 23.12 -7.40 13.13
C ARG A 516 22.74 -7.49 14.59
N VAL A 517 23.69 -7.14 15.47
CA VAL A 517 23.60 -7.35 16.92
C VAL A 517 23.73 -6.04 17.67
N GLU A 518 22.83 -5.82 18.62
CA GLU A 518 22.90 -4.72 19.60
C GLU A 518 23.23 -5.24 20.99
N LEU A 519 23.93 -4.44 21.77
CA LEU A 519 24.24 -4.68 23.18
C LEU A 519 23.57 -3.59 24.02
N ASP A 520 22.60 -3.98 24.84
CA ASP A 520 21.93 -3.07 25.77
C ASP A 520 22.59 -3.08 27.15
N SER A 521 23.66 -2.28 27.25
CA SER A 521 24.41 -2.09 28.51
C SER A 521 23.93 -0.88 29.32
N ARG A 522 22.77 -0.28 29.01
CA ARG A 522 22.23 0.85 29.77
C ARG A 522 21.98 0.47 31.25
N ASP A 523 22.08 1.44 32.15
CA ASP A 523 21.73 1.27 33.54
C ASP A 523 20.21 1.33 33.77
N GLU A 524 19.52 0.30 33.28
CA GLU A 524 18.07 0.15 33.31
C GLU A 524 17.66 -1.22 33.81
N LYS A 525 16.45 -1.33 34.36
CA LYS A 525 15.92 -2.62 34.83
C LYS A 525 15.82 -3.62 33.68
N MET A 526 16.24 -4.87 33.92
CA MET A 526 16.21 -5.95 32.93
C MET A 526 14.83 -6.09 32.27
N GLY A 527 13.75 -6.08 33.08
CA GLY A 527 12.39 -6.19 32.55
C GLY A 527 12.03 -5.06 31.59
N TYR A 528 12.56 -3.85 31.79
CA TYR A 528 12.40 -2.72 30.86
C TYR A 528 13.13 -2.96 29.53
N LYS A 529 14.40 -3.39 29.59
CA LYS A 529 15.21 -3.71 28.41
C LYS A 529 14.58 -4.83 27.56
N ILE A 530 14.11 -5.90 28.20
CA ILE A 530 13.40 -7.01 27.53
C ILE A 530 12.11 -6.50 26.86
N ARG A 531 11.33 -5.68 27.58
CA ARG A 531 10.10 -5.10 27.04
C ARG A 531 10.37 -4.19 25.85
N GLU A 532 11.43 -3.40 25.89
CA GLU A 532 11.83 -2.55 24.79
C GLU A 532 12.24 -3.37 23.56
N ALA A 533 13.03 -4.42 23.73
CA ALA A 533 13.38 -5.35 22.65
C ALA A 533 12.13 -5.99 22.02
N GLN A 534 11.13 -6.38 22.83
CA GLN A 534 9.84 -6.87 22.34
C GLN A 534 9.04 -5.77 21.60
N THR A 535 9.07 -4.54 22.07
CA THR A 535 8.41 -3.41 21.40
C THR A 535 9.06 -3.13 20.03
N LYS A 536 10.39 -3.21 19.95
CA LYS A 536 11.18 -3.10 18.72
C LYS A 536 11.10 -4.37 17.85
N LYS A 537 10.43 -5.41 18.31
CA LYS A 537 10.20 -6.68 17.60
C LYS A 537 11.48 -7.38 17.17
N ILE A 538 12.52 -7.28 18.00
CA ILE A 538 13.81 -7.92 17.75
C ILE A 538 13.63 -9.44 17.85
N PRO A 539 14.01 -10.22 16.80
CA PRO A 539 13.77 -11.66 16.74
C PRO A 539 14.32 -12.45 17.94
N TYR A 540 15.52 -12.14 18.36
CA TYR A 540 16.20 -12.82 19.48
C TYR A 540 16.68 -11.84 20.54
N THR A 541 16.28 -12.04 21.79
CA THR A 541 16.79 -11.31 22.96
C THR A 541 17.55 -12.27 23.85
N LEU A 542 18.85 -12.05 24.01
CA LEU A 542 19.75 -12.84 24.84
C LEU A 542 19.91 -12.18 26.22
N VAL A 543 19.74 -12.95 27.29
CA VAL A 543 19.98 -12.51 28.66
C VAL A 543 21.16 -13.27 29.19
N LEU A 544 22.24 -12.57 29.55
CA LEU A 544 23.51 -13.18 29.96
C LEU A 544 23.81 -12.90 31.41
N GLY A 545 23.84 -13.96 32.22
CA GLY A 545 24.18 -13.95 33.61
C GLY A 545 25.40 -14.85 33.94
N ASN A 546 25.56 -15.21 35.21
CA ASN A 546 26.66 -16.05 35.65
C ASN A 546 26.65 -17.43 34.97
N ASN A 547 25.46 -18.05 34.84
CA ASN A 547 25.34 -19.39 34.25
C ASN A 547 25.83 -19.39 32.79
N GLU A 548 25.42 -18.42 32.02
CA GLU A 548 25.79 -18.30 30.60
C GLU A 548 27.30 -18.05 30.47
N ARG A 549 27.86 -17.16 31.30
CA ARG A 549 29.29 -16.84 31.30
C ARG A 549 30.14 -18.06 31.70
N ASP A 550 29.77 -18.74 32.78
CA ASP A 550 30.59 -19.81 33.36
C ASP A 550 30.52 -21.10 32.53
N ASN A 551 29.43 -21.32 31.77
CA ASN A 551 29.24 -22.51 30.93
C ASN A 551 29.41 -22.23 29.42
N ASN A 552 29.73 -21.00 29.03
CA ASN A 552 29.80 -20.56 27.60
C ASN A 552 28.52 -20.91 26.84
N THR A 553 27.37 -20.63 27.44
CA THR A 553 26.04 -20.86 26.87
C THR A 553 25.32 -19.53 26.59
N ILE A 554 24.22 -19.60 25.86
CA ILE A 554 23.32 -18.51 25.58
C ILE A 554 21.93 -18.89 26.01
N THR A 555 21.27 -18.00 26.77
CA THR A 555 19.83 -18.10 27.06
C THR A 555 19.13 -17.01 26.31
N TYR A 556 18.23 -17.38 25.41
CA TYR A 556 17.49 -16.44 24.57
C TYR A 556 15.98 -16.60 24.70
N ARG A 557 15.27 -15.52 24.34
CA ARG A 557 13.84 -15.49 24.12
C ARG A 557 13.57 -15.05 22.69
N LYS A 558 12.68 -15.73 21.98
CA LYS A 558 12.17 -15.27 20.68
C LYS A 558 11.12 -14.19 20.87
N TYR A 559 11.00 -13.32 19.87
CA TYR A 559 9.91 -12.35 19.79
C TYR A 559 8.55 -13.09 19.82
N GLY A 560 7.63 -12.61 20.66
CA GLY A 560 6.27 -13.17 20.80
C GLY A 560 6.19 -14.46 21.65
N GLU A 561 7.32 -14.99 22.12
CA GLU A 561 7.35 -16.16 23.02
C GLU A 561 7.65 -15.74 24.47
N GLU A 562 7.03 -16.41 25.44
CA GLU A 562 7.34 -16.21 26.88
C GLU A 562 8.44 -17.13 27.35
N SER A 563 8.60 -18.29 26.70
CA SER A 563 9.62 -19.28 27.04
C SER A 563 11.03 -18.83 26.67
N THR A 564 12.00 -19.33 27.41
CA THR A 564 13.43 -19.15 27.11
C THR A 564 14.07 -20.48 26.77
N THR A 565 15.08 -20.45 25.91
CA THR A 565 15.86 -21.62 25.51
C THR A 565 17.34 -21.38 25.82
N THR A 566 18.02 -22.37 26.37
CA THR A 566 19.47 -22.32 26.61
C THR A 566 20.18 -23.35 25.75
N MET A 567 21.26 -22.93 25.09
CA MET A 567 22.11 -23.78 24.26
C MET A 567 23.56 -23.27 24.25
N SER A 568 24.47 -24.03 23.67
CA SER A 568 25.85 -23.55 23.48
C SER A 568 25.88 -22.36 22.46
N THR A 569 26.91 -21.53 22.58
CA THR A 569 27.11 -20.39 21.64
C THR A 569 27.24 -20.88 20.19
N GLU A 570 27.90 -22.02 19.96
CA GLU A 570 28.10 -22.57 18.61
C GLU A 570 26.80 -23.10 18.01
N GLU A 571 25.98 -23.81 18.79
CA GLU A 571 24.65 -24.25 18.32
C GLU A 571 23.76 -23.08 17.98
N PHE A 572 23.78 -22.01 18.77
CA PHE A 572 23.02 -20.79 18.48
C PHE A 572 23.47 -20.13 17.16
N ILE A 573 24.78 -19.99 16.95
CA ILE A 573 25.34 -19.41 15.71
C ILE A 573 24.88 -20.24 14.51
N THR A 574 25.03 -21.56 14.57
CA THR A 574 24.61 -22.47 13.48
C THR A 574 23.12 -22.32 13.18
N MET A 575 22.29 -22.30 14.22
CA MET A 575 20.84 -22.11 14.08
C MET A 575 20.49 -20.77 13.38
N ILE A 576 21.16 -19.68 13.74
CA ILE A 576 20.93 -18.35 13.13
C ILE A 576 21.40 -18.35 11.66
N GLU A 577 22.58 -18.90 11.36
CA GLU A 577 23.10 -19.03 9.99
C GLU A 577 22.13 -19.82 9.09
N GLU A 578 21.59 -20.94 9.59
CA GLU A 578 20.62 -21.75 8.85
C GLU A 578 19.31 -20.99 8.58
N GLN A 579 18.76 -20.29 9.59
CA GLN A 579 17.53 -19.52 9.41
C GLN A 579 17.71 -18.37 8.41
N ILE A 580 18.85 -17.67 8.46
CA ILE A 580 19.15 -16.60 7.49
C ILE A 580 19.25 -17.18 6.09
N LYS A 581 19.94 -18.32 5.92
CA LYS A 581 20.09 -19.00 4.62
C LYS A 581 18.77 -19.48 4.03
N GLU A 582 17.83 -19.87 4.87
CA GLU A 582 16.49 -20.33 4.49
C GLU A 582 15.44 -19.22 4.39
N TYR A 583 15.85 -17.96 4.56
CA TYR A 583 14.99 -16.77 4.56
C TYR A 583 13.86 -16.82 5.62
N LYS A 584 14.12 -17.43 6.76
CA LYS A 584 13.21 -17.52 7.91
C LYS A 584 13.33 -16.38 8.90
#